data_70597bce010de6db41bfff52a5bd278b
#
_entry.id   70597bce010de6db41bfff52a5bd278b
#
_cell.length_a   1.000
_cell.length_b   1.000
_cell.length_c   1.000
_cell.angle_alpha   90.00
_cell.angle_beta   90.00
_cell.angle_gamma   90.00
#
_symmetry.space_group_name_H-M   'P 1'
#
loop_
_entity.id
_entity.type
_entity.pdbx_description
1 polymer ?
#
loop_
_entity_poly.entity_id
_entity_poly.type
_entity_poly.pdbx_seq_one_letter_code
_entity_poly.pdbx_strand_id
1 'polypeptide(L)'
;REPQIYPKNKLVSIIASNKSHLPGHQHRMHMLEQLKDYAPLFGRGFNEVEYKEEALADYMFSVAIENADDWFTEKILDCFLTGTVPIYYGTPSIGKWFNTDGIIFLEDGFDIEKLNEDLYKSMEDAIKDNFDRAMKMEMLEDFIWENYFEFE
;
A
#
# COMPACT_ATOMS: atom_id res chain seq x y z
N ARG A 1 7.23 3.44 14.46
CA ARG A 1 7.72 4.67 13.81
C ARG A 1 6.59 5.64 13.56
N GLU A 2 6.91 6.91 13.55
CA GLU A 2 5.95 7.95 13.22
C GLU A 2 5.68 8.00 11.70
N PRO A 3 4.44 8.34 11.29
CA PRO A 3 4.17 8.61 9.88
C PRO A 3 5.03 9.75 9.36
N GLN A 4 5.71 9.51 8.24
CA GLN A 4 6.46 10.53 7.52
C GLN A 4 6.79 10.00 6.14
N ILE A 5 7.12 10.91 5.22
CA ILE A 5 7.65 10.54 3.92
C ILE A 5 9.13 10.22 4.10
N TYR A 6 9.44 8.94 4.24
CA TYR A 6 10.81 8.47 4.50
C TYR A 6 11.69 8.56 3.27
N PRO A 7 13.00 8.83 3.44
CA PRO A 7 13.94 8.73 2.33
C PRO A 7 13.98 7.32 1.75
N LYS A 8 14.01 7.19 0.44
CA LYS A 8 13.93 5.90 -0.24
C LYS A 8 15.30 5.48 -0.79
N ASN A 9 15.66 4.22 -0.58
CA ASN A 9 16.89 3.63 -1.11
C ASN A 9 16.67 2.27 -1.78
N LYS A 10 15.43 1.79 -1.81
CA LYS A 10 15.05 0.52 -2.44
C LYS A 10 13.85 0.75 -3.36
N LEU A 11 13.71 -0.10 -4.36
CA LEU A 11 12.73 0.16 -5.42
C LEU A 11 11.34 -0.31 -5.05
N VAL A 12 11.14 -1.59 -4.83
CA VAL A 12 9.79 -2.15 -4.67
C VAL A 12 9.77 -3.30 -3.68
N SER A 13 8.69 -3.36 -2.89
CA SER A 13 8.40 -4.47 -1.99
C SER A 13 7.01 -5.02 -2.24
N ILE A 14 6.75 -6.22 -1.73
CA ILE A 14 5.42 -6.83 -1.76
C ILE A 14 5.07 -7.22 -0.33
N ILE A 15 3.90 -6.78 0.14
CA ILE A 15 3.37 -7.18 1.44
C ILE A 15 2.14 -8.02 1.20
N ALA A 16 2.15 -9.27 1.66
CA ALA A 16 1.07 -10.20 1.46
C ALA A 16 0.97 -11.18 2.63
N SER A 17 -0.13 -11.92 2.69
CA SER A 17 -0.29 -13.03 3.61
C SER A 17 -0.69 -14.27 2.83
N ASN A 18 -0.43 -15.45 3.42
CA ASN A 18 -0.72 -16.73 2.78
C ASN A 18 -2.13 -17.25 3.08
N LYS A 19 -3.08 -16.36 3.39
CA LYS A 19 -4.48 -16.74 3.64
C LYS A 19 -5.14 -17.20 2.35
N SER A 20 -5.39 -18.50 2.22
CA SER A 20 -5.87 -19.10 0.98
C SER A 20 -7.38 -19.33 0.92
N HIS A 21 -8.09 -19.06 2.02
CA HIS A 21 -9.51 -19.41 2.16
C HIS A 21 -10.47 -18.26 1.80
N LEU A 22 -9.94 -17.09 1.46
CA LEU A 22 -10.77 -15.93 1.16
C LEU A 22 -11.15 -15.88 -0.32
N PRO A 23 -12.38 -15.40 -0.65
CA PRO A 23 -12.77 -15.17 -2.04
C PRO A 23 -11.79 -14.23 -2.73
N GLY A 24 -11.48 -14.51 -4.00
CA GLY A 24 -10.52 -13.71 -4.77
C GLY A 24 -9.05 -13.97 -4.44
N HIS A 25 -8.77 -14.81 -3.45
CA HIS A 25 -7.41 -15.11 -3.03
C HIS A 25 -6.57 -15.74 -4.15
N GLN A 26 -7.17 -16.64 -4.94
CA GLN A 26 -6.46 -17.30 -6.03
C GLN A 26 -5.94 -16.32 -7.07
N HIS A 27 -6.75 -15.31 -7.42
CA HIS A 27 -6.34 -14.26 -8.36
C HIS A 27 -5.17 -13.46 -7.80
N ARG A 28 -5.23 -13.10 -6.52
CA ARG A 28 -4.14 -12.39 -5.85
C ARG A 28 -2.85 -13.21 -5.82
N MET A 29 -2.96 -14.50 -5.51
CA MET A 29 -1.80 -15.39 -5.49
C MET A 29 -1.19 -15.53 -6.88
N HIS A 30 -2.02 -15.55 -7.92
CA HIS A 30 -1.52 -15.58 -9.29
C HIS A 30 -0.71 -14.30 -9.62
N MET A 31 -1.23 -13.14 -9.24
CA MET A 31 -0.51 -11.88 -9.42
C MET A 31 0.82 -11.87 -8.66
N LEU A 32 0.82 -12.35 -7.42
CA LEU A 32 2.02 -12.40 -6.59
C LEU A 32 3.06 -13.35 -7.17
N GLU A 33 2.64 -14.49 -7.72
CA GLU A 33 3.55 -15.43 -8.37
C GLU A 33 4.30 -14.80 -9.54
N GLN A 34 3.64 -13.91 -10.27
CA GLN A 34 4.27 -13.20 -11.37
C GLN A 34 5.29 -12.16 -10.91
N LEU A 35 5.14 -11.64 -9.70
CA LEU A 35 5.95 -10.52 -9.20
C LEU A 35 7.03 -10.93 -8.22
N LYS A 36 6.93 -12.10 -7.59
CA LYS A 36 7.82 -12.51 -6.49
C LYS A 36 9.30 -12.57 -6.86
N ASP A 37 9.62 -12.81 -8.13
CA ASP A 37 11.01 -12.88 -8.58
C ASP A 37 11.65 -11.51 -8.78
N TYR A 38 10.83 -10.44 -8.77
CA TYR A 38 11.28 -9.07 -9.01
C TYR A 38 11.37 -8.22 -7.76
N ALA A 39 10.78 -8.68 -6.64
CA ALA A 39 10.67 -7.87 -5.43
C ALA A 39 10.63 -8.76 -4.19
N PRO A 40 11.22 -8.30 -3.06
CA PRO A 40 11.12 -9.05 -1.81
C PRO A 40 9.66 -9.11 -1.33
N LEU A 41 9.27 -10.29 -0.87
CA LEU A 41 7.94 -10.57 -0.39
C LEU A 41 7.96 -10.64 1.14
N PHE A 42 7.20 -9.78 1.78
CA PHE A 42 7.09 -9.68 3.24
C PHE A 42 5.69 -10.08 3.69
N GLY A 43 5.58 -10.51 4.94
CA GLY A 43 4.30 -10.78 5.56
C GLY A 43 4.22 -12.18 6.15
N ARG A 44 3.05 -12.49 6.72
CA ARG A 44 2.81 -13.77 7.39
C ARG A 44 2.92 -14.93 6.38
N GLY A 45 3.78 -15.87 6.69
CA GLY A 45 4.04 -17.02 5.82
C GLY A 45 5.16 -16.82 4.82
N PHE A 46 5.77 -15.62 4.81
CA PHE A 46 6.89 -15.26 3.94
C PHE A 46 8.03 -14.71 4.80
N ASN A 47 8.64 -13.59 4.39
CA ASN A 47 9.59 -12.88 5.24
C ASN A 47 8.81 -12.08 6.30
N GLU A 48 8.74 -12.61 7.50
CA GLU A 48 8.02 -11.95 8.57
C GLU A 48 8.78 -10.72 9.06
N VAL A 49 8.05 -9.62 9.29
CA VAL A 49 8.58 -8.38 9.84
C VAL A 49 7.83 -8.04 11.11
N GLU A 50 8.53 -7.49 12.09
CA GLU A 50 7.92 -7.08 13.36
C GLU A 50 7.02 -5.86 13.15
N TYR A 51 7.46 -4.92 12.29
CA TYR A 51 6.72 -3.70 11.98
C TYR A 51 6.57 -3.56 10.48
N LYS A 52 5.39 -3.13 10.04
CA LYS A 52 5.09 -2.92 8.61
C LYS A 52 6.04 -1.94 7.95
N GLU A 53 6.52 -0.95 8.70
CA GLU A 53 7.45 0.05 8.20
C GLU A 53 8.74 -0.56 7.67
N GLU A 54 9.14 -1.73 8.17
CA GLU A 54 10.33 -2.43 7.66
C GLU A 54 10.19 -2.83 6.20
N ALA A 55 8.95 -3.05 5.75
CA ALA A 55 8.65 -3.42 4.37
C ALA A 55 8.27 -2.22 3.49
N LEU A 56 8.16 -1.03 4.06
CA LEU A 56 7.66 0.16 3.37
C LEU A 56 8.62 1.34 3.40
N ALA A 57 9.21 1.65 4.55
CA ALA A 57 9.91 2.91 4.75
C ALA A 57 11.02 3.16 3.73
N ASP A 58 11.81 2.15 3.39
CA ASP A 58 12.94 2.29 2.47
C ASP A 58 12.55 2.14 1.00
N TYR A 59 11.32 1.73 0.70
CA TYR A 59 10.88 1.36 -0.64
C TYR A 59 10.09 2.47 -1.32
N MET A 60 10.39 2.72 -2.59
CA MET A 60 9.67 3.69 -3.42
C MET A 60 8.26 3.22 -3.73
N PHE A 61 8.10 1.94 -4.04
CA PHE A 61 6.83 1.33 -4.42
C PHE A 61 6.57 0.10 -3.56
N SER A 62 5.29 -0.21 -3.36
CA SER A 62 4.92 -1.46 -2.70
C SER A 62 3.60 -1.99 -3.27
N VAL A 63 3.58 -3.29 -3.55
CA VAL A 63 2.37 -3.94 -4.04
C VAL A 63 1.38 -4.10 -2.89
N ALA A 64 0.18 -3.52 -3.07
CA ALA A 64 -0.90 -3.53 -2.09
C ALA A 64 -2.14 -4.14 -2.74
N ILE A 65 -2.45 -5.38 -2.40
CA ILE A 65 -3.58 -6.13 -2.97
C ILE A 65 -4.61 -6.36 -1.87
N GLU A 66 -5.83 -5.82 -2.07
CA GLU A 66 -6.92 -5.96 -1.11
C GLU A 66 -7.57 -7.34 -1.18
N ASN A 67 -8.17 -7.77 -0.07
CA ASN A 67 -8.91 -9.02 0.00
C ASN A 67 -10.29 -8.93 -0.65
N ALA A 68 -10.86 -7.73 -0.69
CA ALA A 68 -12.15 -7.43 -1.27
C ALA A 68 -12.05 -6.16 -2.11
N ASP A 69 -13.00 -5.94 -3.01
CA ASP A 69 -12.99 -4.81 -3.94
C ASP A 69 -14.06 -3.76 -3.65
N ASP A 70 -14.74 -3.84 -2.50
CA ASP A 70 -15.80 -2.90 -2.11
C ASP A 70 -15.31 -1.75 -1.24
N TRP A 71 -14.14 -1.88 -0.61
CA TRP A 71 -13.57 -0.85 0.25
C TRP A 71 -12.04 -0.99 0.30
N PHE A 72 -11.38 0.07 0.71
CA PHE A 72 -9.94 0.03 0.95
C PHE A 72 -9.65 -0.25 2.44
N THR A 73 -8.46 -0.76 2.72
CA THR A 73 -8.01 -1.09 4.06
C THR A 73 -6.73 -0.35 4.41
N GLU A 74 -6.15 -0.67 5.57
CA GLU A 74 -4.87 -0.12 6.02
C GLU A 74 -3.72 -0.39 5.05
N LYS A 75 -3.86 -1.33 4.12
CA LYS A 75 -2.80 -1.65 3.17
C LYS A 75 -2.37 -0.45 2.34
N ILE A 76 -3.34 0.30 1.81
CA ILE A 76 -3.02 1.49 1.02
C ILE A 76 -2.64 2.67 1.93
N LEU A 77 -3.28 2.78 3.10
CA LEU A 77 -2.96 3.84 4.07
C LEU A 77 -1.51 3.72 4.55
N ASP A 78 -1.06 2.51 4.86
CA ASP A 78 0.32 2.28 5.31
C ASP A 78 1.35 2.72 4.26
N CYS A 79 1.04 2.51 2.98
CA CYS A 79 1.88 3.03 1.90
C CYS A 79 1.95 4.56 1.94
N PHE A 80 0.81 5.22 1.98
CA PHE A 80 0.77 6.68 1.97
C PHE A 80 1.45 7.29 3.18
N LEU A 81 1.29 6.68 4.36
CA LEU A 81 1.86 7.18 5.61
C LEU A 81 3.38 7.00 5.73
N THR A 82 3.99 6.30 4.78
CA THR A 82 5.45 6.16 4.69
C THR A 82 6.03 6.83 3.44
N GLY A 83 5.18 7.45 2.62
CA GLY A 83 5.61 8.06 1.37
C GLY A 83 5.95 7.03 0.29
N THR A 84 5.39 5.84 0.39
CA THR A 84 5.57 4.75 -0.57
C THR A 84 4.41 4.74 -1.55
N VAL A 85 4.69 4.64 -2.84
CA VAL A 85 3.64 4.60 -3.87
C VAL A 85 3.05 3.19 -3.91
N PRO A 86 1.73 3.03 -3.69
CA PRO A 86 1.12 1.72 -3.81
C PRO A 86 0.96 1.31 -5.27
N ILE A 87 1.28 0.05 -5.55
CA ILE A 87 0.87 -0.63 -6.77
C ILE A 87 -0.36 -1.43 -6.35
N TYR A 88 -1.52 -0.88 -6.66
CA TYR A 88 -2.77 -1.21 -5.98
C TYR A 88 -3.70 -2.08 -6.81
N TYR A 89 -4.28 -3.07 -6.16
CA TYR A 89 -5.42 -3.83 -6.66
C TYR A 89 -6.48 -3.89 -5.56
N GLY A 90 -7.67 -3.37 -5.85
CA GLY A 90 -8.72 -3.31 -4.85
C GLY A 90 -9.93 -2.56 -5.38
N THR A 91 -10.53 -1.71 -4.54
CA THR A 91 -11.75 -1.02 -4.92
C THR A 91 -11.55 -0.06 -6.10
N PRO A 92 -12.42 -0.15 -7.14
CA PRO A 92 -12.35 0.81 -8.25
C PRO A 92 -12.70 2.24 -7.86
N SER A 93 -13.30 2.45 -6.69
CA SER A 93 -13.68 3.78 -6.21
C SER A 93 -12.58 4.49 -5.42
N ILE A 94 -11.36 3.95 -5.41
CA ILE A 94 -10.25 4.52 -4.61
C ILE A 94 -9.99 5.99 -4.93
N GLY A 95 -10.24 6.43 -6.15
CA GLY A 95 -10.05 7.81 -6.57
C GLY A 95 -10.99 8.82 -5.92
N LYS A 96 -12.04 8.36 -5.25
CA LYS A 96 -12.93 9.23 -4.46
C LYS A 96 -12.24 9.73 -3.19
N TRP A 97 -11.23 9.02 -2.72
CA TRP A 97 -10.58 9.25 -1.44
C TRP A 97 -9.16 9.77 -1.59
N PHE A 98 -8.45 9.31 -2.62
CA PHE A 98 -7.04 9.59 -2.81
C PHE A 98 -6.75 10.11 -4.20
N ASN A 99 -5.59 10.76 -4.34
CA ASN A 99 -5.09 11.26 -5.61
C ASN A 99 -4.52 10.09 -6.42
N THR A 100 -5.17 9.76 -7.52
CA THR A 100 -4.77 8.62 -8.37
C THR A 100 -3.44 8.85 -9.10
N ASP A 101 -2.96 10.08 -9.20
CA ASP A 101 -1.63 10.36 -9.73
C ASP A 101 -0.52 9.79 -8.84
N GLY A 102 -0.84 9.48 -7.59
CA GLY A 102 0.07 8.83 -6.63
C GLY A 102 -0.18 7.34 -6.45
N ILE A 103 -0.92 6.71 -7.35
CA ILE A 103 -1.25 5.28 -7.30
C ILE A 103 -0.91 4.66 -8.65
N ILE A 104 -0.27 3.49 -8.63
CA ILE A 104 -0.11 2.67 -9.83
C ILE A 104 -1.09 1.51 -9.68
N PHE A 105 -1.93 1.30 -10.70
CA PHE A 105 -2.93 0.24 -10.64
C PHE A 105 -2.35 -1.07 -11.16
N LEU A 106 -2.45 -2.10 -10.33
CA LEU A 106 -2.02 -3.45 -10.69
C LEU A 106 -3.10 -4.09 -11.55
N GLU A 107 -2.84 -4.20 -12.83
CA GLU A 107 -3.75 -4.75 -13.83
C GLU A 107 -3.02 -5.81 -14.65
N ASP A 108 -3.79 -6.56 -15.43
CA ASP A 108 -3.21 -7.48 -16.40
C ASP A 108 -2.29 -6.70 -17.35
N GLY A 109 -1.06 -7.20 -17.51
CA GLY A 109 -0.08 -6.52 -18.34
C GLY A 109 0.75 -5.47 -17.59
N PHE A 110 0.58 -5.34 -16.27
CA PHE A 110 1.47 -4.49 -15.48
C PHE A 110 2.91 -4.95 -15.62
N ASP A 111 3.81 -4.01 -15.90
CA ASP A 111 5.23 -4.29 -16.12
C ASP A 111 6.07 -3.69 -14.99
N ILE A 112 6.55 -4.54 -14.09
CA ILE A 112 7.36 -4.13 -12.96
C ILE A 112 8.71 -3.51 -13.40
N GLU A 113 9.20 -3.84 -14.59
CA GLU A 113 10.46 -3.30 -15.10
C GLU A 113 10.37 -1.82 -15.45
N LYS A 114 9.16 -1.26 -15.55
CA LYS A 114 8.95 0.17 -15.78
C LYS A 114 9.13 1.02 -14.52
N LEU A 115 9.20 0.40 -13.36
CA LEU A 115 9.43 1.10 -12.10
C LEU A 115 10.89 1.57 -12.03
N ASN A 116 11.08 2.83 -11.66
CA ASN A 116 12.41 3.40 -11.43
C ASN A 116 12.32 4.64 -10.55
N GLU A 117 13.46 5.17 -10.17
CA GLU A 117 13.55 6.35 -9.33
C GLU A 117 12.96 7.60 -10.01
N ASP A 118 13.16 7.75 -11.31
CA ASP A 118 12.63 8.90 -12.04
C ASP A 118 11.10 8.93 -12.01
N LEU A 119 10.46 7.76 -12.17
CA LEU A 119 9.01 7.65 -12.03
C LEU A 119 8.56 8.05 -10.63
N TYR A 120 9.23 7.56 -9.59
CA TYR A 120 8.92 7.91 -8.21
C TYR A 120 9.02 9.42 -8.00
N LYS A 121 10.08 10.05 -8.45
CA LYS A 121 10.28 11.49 -8.33
C LYS A 121 9.21 12.29 -9.08
N SER A 122 8.75 11.78 -10.20
CA SER A 122 7.67 12.45 -10.97
C SER A 122 6.34 12.44 -10.22
N MET A 123 6.16 11.58 -9.23
CA MET A 123 4.93 11.44 -8.45
C MET A 123 4.99 12.20 -7.11
N GLU A 124 6.02 12.99 -6.87
CA GLU A 124 6.28 13.60 -5.57
C GLU A 124 5.13 14.42 -5.02
N ASP A 125 4.50 15.26 -5.86
CA ASP A 125 3.37 16.09 -5.42
C ASP A 125 2.17 15.23 -5.01
N ALA A 126 1.89 14.18 -5.76
CA ALA A 126 0.80 13.26 -5.43
C ALA A 126 1.11 12.43 -4.19
N ILE A 127 2.37 12.07 -3.97
CA ILE A 127 2.81 11.39 -2.75
C ILE A 127 2.53 12.26 -1.52
N LYS A 128 2.86 13.53 -1.58
CA LYS A 128 2.58 14.50 -0.50
C LYS A 128 1.09 14.68 -0.27
N ASP A 129 0.32 14.79 -1.34
CA ASP A 129 -1.14 14.92 -1.25
C ASP A 129 -1.76 13.70 -0.57
N ASN A 130 -1.37 12.51 -0.97
CA ASN A 130 -1.90 11.28 -0.39
C ASN A 130 -1.44 11.07 1.06
N PHE A 131 -0.22 11.47 1.40
CA PHE A 131 0.23 11.48 2.79
C PHE A 131 -0.69 12.35 3.65
N ASP A 132 -0.99 13.55 3.20
CA ASP A 132 -1.87 14.47 3.95
C ASP A 132 -3.29 13.92 4.06
N ARG A 133 -3.83 13.32 3.02
CA ARG A 133 -5.15 12.71 3.04
C ARG A 133 -5.20 11.53 4.01
N ALA A 134 -4.18 10.69 4.01
CA ALA A 134 -4.09 9.55 4.92
C ALA A 134 -3.95 10.00 6.38
N MET A 135 -3.18 11.05 6.64
CA MET A 135 -3.05 11.63 7.98
C MET A 135 -4.37 12.16 8.51
N LYS A 136 -5.16 12.79 7.65
CA LYS A 136 -6.50 13.30 8.03
C LYS A 136 -7.44 12.15 8.37
N MET A 137 -7.36 11.05 7.65
CA MET A 137 -8.19 9.86 7.94
C MET A 137 -7.82 9.24 9.27
N GLU A 138 -6.54 9.13 9.58
CA GLU A 138 -6.06 8.64 10.87
C GLU A 138 -6.56 9.52 12.02
N MET A 139 -6.48 10.84 11.87
CA MET A 139 -6.97 11.78 12.88
C MET A 139 -8.48 11.68 13.07
N LEU A 140 -9.23 11.48 12.00
CA LEU A 140 -10.69 11.31 12.08
C LEU A 140 -11.05 10.01 12.77
N GLU A 141 -10.35 8.93 12.49
CA GLU A 141 -10.55 7.64 13.15
C GLU A 141 -10.30 7.75 14.65
N ASP A 142 -9.20 8.38 15.03
CA ASP A 142 -8.87 8.61 16.43
C ASP A 142 -9.94 9.47 17.11
N PHE A 143 -10.39 10.54 16.45
CA PHE A 143 -11.43 11.40 16.97
C PHE A 143 -12.73 10.64 17.20
N ILE A 144 -13.16 9.83 16.25
CA ILE A 144 -14.38 9.03 16.36
C ILE A 144 -14.27 8.04 17.52
N TRP A 145 -13.13 7.35 17.62
CA TRP A 145 -12.89 6.40 18.72
C TRP A 145 -12.97 7.09 20.07
N GLU A 146 -12.27 8.22 20.24
CA GLU A 146 -12.24 8.95 21.52
C GLU A 146 -13.61 9.52 21.91
N ASN A 147 -14.43 9.95 20.94
CA ASN A 147 -15.68 10.66 21.23
C ASN A 147 -16.91 9.78 21.20
N TYR A 148 -16.87 8.60 20.59
CA TYR A 148 -18.03 7.75 20.41
C TYR A 148 -17.91 6.34 20.95
N PHE A 149 -16.71 5.86 21.27
CA PHE A 149 -16.48 4.49 21.70
C PHE A 149 -15.86 4.35 23.08
N GLU A 150 -15.15 5.33 23.58
CA GLU A 150 -14.51 5.26 24.91
C GLU A 150 -15.49 5.36 26.09
N PHE A 151 -16.72 5.76 25.84
CA PHE A 151 -17.73 5.95 26.89
C PHE A 151 -18.56 4.69 27.15
N GLU A 152 -18.29 3.63 26.48
CA GLU A 152 -18.90 2.35 26.73
C GLU A 152 -18.02 1.50 27.66
#